data_734f20bda3120c853e0a964477dcf392
#
_entry.id   734f20bda3120c853e0a964477dcf392
#
_cell.length_a   1.000
_cell.length_b   1.000
_cell.length_c   1.000
_cell.angle_alpha   90.00
_cell.angle_beta   90.00
_cell.angle_gamma   90.00
#
_symmetry.space_group_name_H-M   'P 1'
#
loop_
_entity.id
_entity.type
_entity.pdbx_description
1 polymer ?
#
loop_
_entity_poly.entity_id
_entity_poly.type
_entity_poly.pdbx_seq_one_letter_code
_entity_poly.pdbx_strand_id
1 'polypeptide(L)'
;MVCDIKKDGEIIEIQTRSFDRLIPKLRSYLLSNSVTVVYPIIENKTIFRIDVNSGETISLRRSSKKGNFIDALAEIAKLREFIPNENLRILLVFIDATEARMDGKTVRVGRKRTEKLDAIPTSINSIIELDGVEDYRVLLPENLPNEFGSKDFEKLTKLHNINLHAALAFFLKIGFFNRDKRGGRSYIYTLNE
;
A
#
# COMPACT_ATOMS: atom_id res chain seq x y z
N MET A 1 -1.64 -11.42 -21.40
CA MET A 1 -1.54 -11.18 -19.95
C MET A 1 -2.93 -11.41 -19.35
N VAL A 2 -3.06 -12.08 -18.22
CA VAL A 2 -4.38 -12.37 -17.61
C VAL A 2 -4.69 -11.26 -16.59
N CYS A 3 -5.90 -10.68 -16.69
CA CYS A 3 -6.47 -9.75 -15.70
C CYS A 3 -7.45 -10.48 -14.79
N ASP A 4 -7.74 -9.90 -13.60
CA ASP A 4 -8.67 -10.51 -12.66
C ASP A 4 -10.13 -10.41 -13.17
N ILE A 5 -10.54 -9.23 -13.66
CA ILE A 5 -11.85 -9.01 -14.26
C ILE A 5 -11.70 -8.12 -15.50
N LYS A 6 -12.44 -8.44 -16.57
CA LYS A 6 -12.56 -7.58 -17.75
C LYS A 6 -14.00 -7.50 -18.21
N LYS A 7 -14.51 -6.27 -18.35
CA LYS A 7 -15.86 -6.01 -18.81
C LYS A 7 -15.92 -4.66 -19.56
N ASP A 8 -16.50 -4.67 -20.76
CA ASP A 8 -16.85 -3.47 -21.55
C ASP A 8 -15.72 -2.43 -21.70
N GLY A 9 -14.46 -2.90 -21.89
CA GLY A 9 -13.29 -2.02 -22.01
C GLY A 9 -12.67 -1.60 -20.67
N GLU A 10 -13.25 -1.99 -19.56
CA GLU A 10 -12.70 -1.79 -18.21
C GLU A 10 -11.99 -3.07 -17.74
N ILE A 11 -10.83 -2.89 -17.15
CA ILE A 11 -10.05 -3.94 -16.48
C ILE A 11 -9.97 -3.63 -14.99
N ILE A 12 -10.30 -4.61 -14.16
CA ILE A 12 -10.13 -4.51 -12.71
C ILE A 12 -9.05 -5.50 -12.28
N GLU A 13 -8.04 -4.98 -11.58
CA GLU A 13 -6.94 -5.75 -10.98
C GLU A 13 -6.96 -5.62 -9.47
N ILE A 14 -7.07 -6.74 -8.75
CA ILE A 14 -7.05 -6.79 -7.29
C ILE A 14 -5.63 -7.08 -6.81
N GLN A 15 -4.94 -6.08 -6.31
CA GLN A 15 -3.54 -6.18 -5.93
C GLN A 15 -3.38 -6.22 -4.41
N THR A 16 -3.15 -7.39 -3.85
CA THR A 16 -2.97 -7.60 -2.39
C THR A 16 -1.52 -7.53 -1.92
N ARG A 17 -0.57 -7.36 -2.84
CA ARG A 17 0.88 -7.34 -2.58
C ARG A 17 1.57 -6.25 -3.38
N SER A 18 2.85 -6.42 -3.63
CA SER A 18 3.68 -5.45 -4.34
C SER A 18 3.16 -5.08 -5.72
N PHE A 19 3.09 -3.77 -6.00
CA PHE A 19 2.70 -3.22 -7.29
C PHE A 19 3.78 -3.40 -8.38
N ASP A 20 4.96 -3.87 -8.03
CA ASP A 20 6.01 -4.17 -9.04
C ASP A 20 5.52 -5.15 -10.11
N ARG A 21 4.66 -6.10 -9.72
CA ARG A 21 4.04 -7.07 -10.66
C ARG A 21 2.93 -6.46 -11.52
N LEU A 22 2.36 -5.34 -11.08
CA LEU A 22 1.30 -4.63 -11.79
C LEU A 22 1.87 -3.75 -12.91
N ILE A 23 3.08 -3.21 -12.75
CA ILE A 23 3.70 -2.29 -13.71
C ILE A 23 3.71 -2.82 -15.16
N PRO A 24 4.14 -4.06 -15.45
CA PRO A 24 4.09 -4.58 -16.81
C PRO A 24 2.67 -4.71 -17.37
N LYS A 25 1.69 -5.02 -16.51
CA LYS A 25 0.28 -5.13 -16.88
C LYS A 25 -0.27 -3.74 -17.24
N LEU A 26 -0.05 -2.72 -16.40
CA LEU A 26 -0.51 -1.35 -16.66
C LEU A 26 0.01 -0.79 -17.97
N ARG A 27 1.28 -1.02 -18.30
CA ARG A 27 1.86 -0.60 -19.57
C ARG A 27 1.10 -1.15 -20.78
N SER A 28 0.56 -2.36 -20.69
CA SER A 28 -0.20 -2.99 -21.77
C SER A 28 -1.68 -2.58 -21.73
N TYR A 29 -2.28 -2.57 -20.54
CA TYR A 29 -3.72 -2.38 -20.42
C TYR A 29 -4.15 -0.93 -20.70
N LEU A 30 -3.41 0.05 -20.22
CA LEU A 30 -3.70 1.48 -20.37
C LEU A 30 -3.59 1.98 -21.82
N LEU A 31 -3.10 1.15 -22.76
CA LEU A 31 -3.07 1.50 -24.19
C LEU A 31 -4.46 1.55 -24.83
N SER A 32 -5.41 0.78 -24.31
CA SER A 32 -6.72 0.61 -24.94
C SER A 32 -7.87 0.32 -23.98
N ASN A 33 -7.64 0.35 -22.68
CA ASN A 33 -8.67 0.10 -21.67
C ASN A 33 -8.54 1.11 -20.53
N SER A 34 -9.64 1.36 -19.82
CA SER A 34 -9.59 1.90 -18.48
C SER A 34 -9.20 0.79 -17.48
N VAL A 35 -8.44 1.14 -16.46
CA VAL A 35 -7.93 0.19 -15.48
C VAL A 35 -8.24 0.67 -14.06
N THR A 36 -8.95 -0.15 -13.32
CA THR A 36 -9.20 0.06 -11.90
C THR A 36 -8.35 -0.90 -11.08
N VAL A 37 -7.45 -0.35 -10.27
CA VAL A 37 -6.62 -1.12 -9.34
C VAL A 37 -7.28 -1.10 -7.97
N VAL A 38 -7.67 -2.26 -7.47
CA VAL A 38 -8.24 -2.42 -6.12
C VAL A 38 -7.12 -2.84 -5.17
N TYR A 39 -6.86 -2.01 -4.16
CA TYR A 39 -5.85 -2.28 -3.13
C TYR A 39 -6.49 -2.39 -1.74
N PRO A 40 -6.63 -3.62 -1.20
CA PRO A 40 -7.16 -3.81 0.13
C PRO A 40 -6.15 -3.44 1.21
N ILE A 41 -6.59 -2.62 2.16
CA ILE A 41 -5.85 -2.21 3.37
C ILE A 41 -6.53 -2.87 4.56
N ILE A 42 -5.83 -3.77 5.24
CA ILE A 42 -6.39 -4.44 6.43
C ILE A 42 -6.33 -3.47 7.61
N GLU A 43 -7.46 -2.82 7.90
CA GLU A 43 -7.60 -1.87 8.99
C GLU A 43 -7.59 -2.58 10.35
N ASN A 44 -8.42 -3.62 10.52
CA ASN A 44 -8.42 -4.44 11.71
C ASN A 44 -8.18 -5.90 11.35
N LYS A 45 -7.35 -6.56 12.15
CA LYS A 45 -7.01 -7.96 11.91
C LYS A 45 -7.18 -8.80 13.15
N THR A 46 -7.97 -9.86 13.03
CA THR A 46 -8.03 -10.93 14.00
C THR A 46 -7.13 -12.07 13.55
N ILE A 47 -6.27 -12.54 14.44
CA ILE A 47 -5.33 -13.65 14.17
C ILE A 47 -5.76 -14.84 14.99
N PHE A 48 -6.01 -15.97 14.33
CA PHE A 48 -6.17 -17.24 15.00
C PHE A 48 -5.02 -18.19 14.65
N ARG A 49 -4.55 -18.91 15.66
CA ARG A 49 -3.45 -19.85 15.53
C ARG A 49 -3.99 -21.26 15.64
N ILE A 50 -3.54 -22.10 14.75
CA ILE A 50 -3.94 -23.51 14.64
C ILE A 50 -2.75 -24.37 15.04
N ASP A 51 -3.00 -25.39 15.86
CA ASP A 51 -2.00 -26.43 16.13
C ASP A 51 -1.82 -27.32 14.90
N VAL A 52 -0.57 -27.53 14.51
CA VAL A 52 -0.25 -28.30 13.30
C VAL A 52 -0.61 -29.78 13.42
N ASN A 53 -0.69 -30.31 14.65
CA ASN A 53 -0.92 -31.73 14.89
C ASN A 53 -2.40 -32.04 15.09
N SER A 54 -3.11 -31.21 15.89
CA SER A 54 -4.54 -31.45 16.21
C SER A 54 -5.49 -30.75 15.26
N GLY A 55 -5.03 -29.69 14.55
CA GLY A 55 -5.90 -28.82 13.76
C GLY A 55 -6.77 -27.87 14.60
N GLU A 56 -6.63 -27.88 15.90
CA GLU A 56 -7.44 -27.09 16.82
C GLU A 56 -6.93 -25.65 16.93
N THR A 57 -7.84 -24.72 17.20
CA THR A 57 -7.48 -23.33 17.45
C THR A 57 -6.85 -23.16 18.82
N ILE A 58 -5.55 -22.83 18.86
CA ILE A 58 -4.79 -22.63 20.09
C ILE A 58 -5.07 -21.24 20.70
N SER A 59 -5.22 -20.22 19.86
CA SER A 59 -5.43 -18.84 20.31
C SER A 59 -6.13 -17.97 19.28
N LEU A 60 -6.90 -17.00 19.80
CA LEU A 60 -7.56 -15.96 19.04
C LEU A 60 -7.15 -14.61 19.63
N ARG A 61 -6.63 -13.68 18.80
CA ARG A 61 -6.25 -12.35 19.27
C ARG A 61 -6.40 -11.31 18.18
N ARG A 62 -6.68 -10.06 18.57
CA ARG A 62 -6.59 -8.92 17.67
C ARG A 62 -5.12 -8.51 17.45
N SER A 63 -4.78 -8.13 16.23
CA SER A 63 -3.50 -7.54 15.91
C SER A 63 -3.45 -6.09 16.43
N SER A 64 -2.31 -5.68 16.98
CA SER A 64 -2.08 -4.27 17.32
C SER A 64 -1.75 -3.43 16.07
N LYS A 65 -1.30 -4.06 14.99
CA LYS A 65 -1.01 -3.36 13.74
C LYS A 65 -2.31 -3.11 12.99
N LYS A 66 -2.57 -1.82 12.70
CA LYS A 66 -3.64 -1.34 11.83
C LYS A 66 -3.04 -0.85 10.53
N GLY A 67 -3.65 -1.22 9.40
CA GLY A 67 -3.32 -0.66 8.10
C GLY A 67 -3.82 0.78 7.99
N ASN A 68 -3.10 1.58 7.24
CA ASN A 68 -3.43 2.99 7.00
C ASN A 68 -2.96 3.45 5.60
N PHE A 69 -3.22 4.71 5.27
CA PHE A 69 -2.81 5.30 3.98
C PHE A 69 -1.31 5.22 3.69
N ILE A 70 -0.46 5.27 4.72
CA ILE A 70 0.99 5.18 4.54
C ILE A 70 1.42 3.80 4.02
N ASP A 71 0.70 2.73 4.41
CA ASP A 71 0.94 1.39 3.86
C ASP A 71 0.65 1.38 2.34
N ALA A 72 -0.39 2.11 1.89
CA ALA A 72 -0.71 2.26 0.47
C ALA A 72 0.30 3.16 -0.27
N LEU A 73 0.77 4.25 0.36
CA LEU A 73 1.71 5.19 -0.25
C LEU A 73 2.98 4.49 -0.75
N ALA A 74 3.54 3.55 0.01
CA ALA A 74 4.73 2.81 -0.39
C ALA A 74 4.54 2.00 -1.69
N GLU A 75 3.33 1.51 -1.93
CA GLU A 75 3.01 0.76 -3.15
C GLU A 75 2.59 1.70 -4.30
N ILE A 76 1.73 2.69 -4.04
CA ILE A 76 1.27 3.66 -5.03
C ILE A 76 2.45 4.46 -5.61
N ALA A 77 3.43 4.81 -4.81
CA ALA A 77 4.63 5.53 -5.25
C ALA A 77 5.41 4.81 -6.37
N LYS A 78 5.26 3.50 -6.50
CA LYS A 78 5.83 2.71 -7.60
C LYS A 78 5.14 2.99 -8.93
N LEU A 79 3.89 3.43 -8.89
CA LEU A 79 3.06 3.72 -10.06
C LEU A 79 3.16 5.18 -10.53
N ARG A 80 4.08 5.98 -10.00
CA ARG A 80 4.21 7.42 -10.28
C ARG A 80 4.22 7.80 -11.77
N GLU A 81 4.68 6.89 -12.63
CA GLU A 81 4.71 7.13 -14.09
C GLU A 81 3.33 6.97 -14.74
N PHE A 82 2.39 6.31 -14.07
CA PHE A 82 1.05 6.03 -14.58
C PHE A 82 -0.01 6.95 -13.99
N ILE A 83 0.23 7.56 -12.82
CA ILE A 83 -0.78 8.36 -12.10
C ILE A 83 -1.38 9.51 -12.93
N PRO A 84 -0.63 10.21 -13.83
CA PRO A 84 -1.23 11.23 -14.69
C PRO A 84 -2.15 10.67 -15.79
N ASN A 85 -2.34 9.35 -15.88
CA ASN A 85 -3.16 8.73 -16.90
C ASN A 85 -4.63 8.72 -16.47
N GLU A 86 -5.49 9.40 -17.22
CA GLU A 86 -6.95 9.52 -16.97
C GLU A 86 -7.69 8.18 -17.01
N ASN A 87 -7.09 7.15 -17.61
CA ASN A 87 -7.66 5.81 -17.65
C ASN A 87 -7.22 4.93 -16.47
N LEU A 88 -6.49 5.47 -15.50
CA LEU A 88 -6.07 4.74 -14.30
C LEU A 88 -6.80 5.25 -13.07
N ARG A 89 -7.52 4.37 -12.41
CA ARG A 89 -8.20 4.59 -11.13
C ARG A 89 -7.65 3.64 -10.07
N ILE A 90 -7.50 4.10 -8.83
CA ILE A 90 -7.10 3.25 -7.71
C ILE A 90 -8.18 3.32 -6.63
N LEU A 91 -8.67 2.15 -6.19
CA LEU A 91 -9.58 2.03 -5.06
C LEU A 91 -8.81 1.50 -3.84
N LEU A 92 -8.69 2.32 -2.81
CA LEU A 92 -8.21 1.90 -1.50
C LEU A 92 -9.37 1.35 -0.71
N VAL A 93 -9.39 0.04 -0.49
CA VAL A 93 -10.52 -0.63 0.18
C VAL A 93 -10.09 -1.01 1.60
N PHE A 94 -10.59 -0.29 2.59
CA PHE A 94 -10.33 -0.60 4.00
C PHE A 94 -11.21 -1.76 4.44
N ILE A 95 -10.57 -2.82 4.91
CA ILE A 95 -11.24 -4.08 5.27
C ILE A 95 -10.85 -4.53 6.68
N ASP A 96 -11.74 -5.25 7.32
CA ASP A 96 -11.38 -6.15 8.42
C ASP A 96 -11.06 -7.52 7.85
N ALA A 97 -10.13 -8.24 8.48
CA ALA A 97 -9.75 -9.57 8.02
C ALA A 97 -9.42 -10.50 9.19
N THR A 98 -9.68 -11.77 8.95
CA THR A 98 -9.25 -12.86 9.84
C THR A 98 -8.07 -13.59 9.20
N GLU A 99 -6.94 -13.65 9.91
CA GLU A 99 -5.71 -14.29 9.45
C GLU A 99 -5.48 -15.62 10.19
N ALA A 100 -5.44 -16.71 9.42
CA ALA A 100 -5.07 -18.02 9.93
C ALA A 100 -3.54 -18.18 9.97
N ARG A 101 -3.02 -18.62 11.09
CA ARG A 101 -1.61 -18.98 11.26
C ARG A 101 -1.46 -20.38 11.83
N MET A 102 -0.55 -21.14 11.26
CA MET A 102 -0.19 -22.47 11.78
C MET A 102 1.11 -22.36 12.57
N ASP A 103 1.14 -22.95 13.75
CA ASP A 103 2.36 -23.09 14.53
C ASP A 103 3.20 -24.24 13.94
N GLY A 104 4.26 -23.88 13.23
CA GLY A 104 5.19 -24.80 12.63
C GLY A 104 6.10 -25.49 13.65
N LYS A 105 6.81 -26.56 13.20
CA LYS A 105 7.82 -27.24 13.99
C LYS A 105 8.92 -26.30 14.45
N THR A 106 9.42 -26.52 15.65
CA THR A 106 10.52 -25.71 16.24
C THR A 106 11.75 -25.72 15.35
N VAL A 107 12.15 -24.56 14.79
CA VAL A 107 13.28 -24.43 13.88
C VAL A 107 14.60 -24.24 14.64
N ARG A 108 14.57 -23.73 15.88
CA ARG A 108 15.69 -23.59 16.81
C ARG A 108 15.17 -23.54 18.24
N VAL A 109 16.04 -23.87 19.21
CA VAL A 109 15.72 -23.84 20.64
C VAL A 109 15.00 -22.52 21.00
N GLY A 110 13.75 -22.62 21.42
CA GLY A 110 12.92 -21.50 21.93
C GLY A 110 12.13 -20.68 20.91
N ARG A 111 12.28 -20.85 19.58
CA ARG A 111 11.47 -20.13 18.57
C ARG A 111 10.64 -21.09 17.72
N LYS A 112 9.33 -21.08 17.93
CA LYS A 112 8.37 -21.67 16.99
C LYS A 112 8.19 -20.73 15.79
N ARG A 113 8.38 -21.23 14.58
CA ARG A 113 8.06 -20.49 13.36
C ARG A 113 6.56 -20.60 13.12
N THR A 114 5.87 -19.48 13.13
CA THR A 114 4.46 -19.40 12.79
C THR A 114 4.35 -19.12 11.28
N GLU A 115 3.66 -19.97 10.55
CA GLU A 115 3.41 -19.80 9.14
C GLU A 115 2.03 -19.14 8.93
N LYS A 116 1.98 -18.10 8.09
CA LYS A 116 0.72 -17.52 7.65
C LYS A 116 0.12 -18.43 6.60
N LEU A 117 -1.09 -18.92 6.85
CA LEU A 117 -1.84 -19.74 5.90
C LEU A 117 -2.60 -18.85 4.93
N ASP A 118 -3.55 -18.08 5.47
CA ASP A 118 -4.41 -17.24 4.67
C ASP A 118 -4.92 -16.02 5.47
N ALA A 119 -5.51 -15.05 4.75
CA ALA A 119 -6.21 -13.91 5.34
C ALA A 119 -7.52 -13.71 4.57
N ILE A 120 -8.63 -13.88 5.26
CA ILE A 120 -9.97 -13.80 4.70
C ILE A 120 -10.59 -12.46 5.09
N PRO A 121 -11.00 -11.61 4.12
CA PRO A 121 -11.77 -10.42 4.41
C PRO A 121 -13.09 -10.78 5.11
N THR A 122 -13.46 -10.01 6.13
CA THR A 122 -14.69 -10.23 6.90
C THR A 122 -15.70 -9.10 6.75
N SER A 123 -15.19 -7.88 6.46
CA SER A 123 -16.03 -6.71 6.18
C SER A 123 -15.29 -5.71 5.31
N ILE A 124 -16.03 -4.88 4.59
CA ILE A 124 -15.54 -3.66 3.95
C ILE A 124 -15.99 -2.50 4.84
N ASN A 125 -15.03 -1.69 5.32
CA ASN A 125 -15.29 -0.58 6.22
C ASN A 125 -15.48 0.74 5.46
N SER A 126 -14.59 1.00 4.48
CA SER A 126 -14.68 2.17 3.61
C SER A 126 -13.93 1.94 2.29
N ILE A 127 -14.26 2.75 1.31
CA ILE A 127 -13.57 2.78 0.01
C ILE A 127 -13.21 4.23 -0.27
N ILE A 128 -11.94 4.46 -0.61
CA ILE A 128 -11.43 5.75 -1.08
C ILE A 128 -11.03 5.56 -2.54
N GLU A 129 -11.58 6.38 -3.39
CA GLU A 129 -11.29 6.41 -4.82
C GLU A 129 -10.22 7.47 -5.10
N LEU A 130 -9.21 7.10 -5.89
CA LEU A 130 -8.15 7.97 -6.39
C LEU A 130 -8.24 7.94 -7.92
N ASP A 131 -8.95 8.90 -8.50
CA ASP A 131 -9.23 9.00 -9.94
C ASP A 131 -8.47 10.19 -10.57
N GLY A 132 -8.40 11.30 -9.84
CA GLY A 132 -7.64 12.49 -10.23
C GLY A 132 -6.37 12.69 -9.40
N VAL A 133 -5.46 13.54 -9.89
CA VAL A 133 -4.20 13.84 -9.17
C VAL A 133 -4.48 14.39 -7.77
N GLU A 134 -5.48 15.25 -7.61
CA GLU A 134 -5.82 15.86 -6.31
C GLU A 134 -6.27 14.86 -5.25
N ASP A 135 -6.87 13.73 -5.66
CA ASP A 135 -7.31 12.71 -4.71
C ASP A 135 -6.14 12.08 -3.93
N TYR A 136 -4.93 12.12 -4.49
CA TYR A 136 -3.73 11.63 -3.83
C TYR A 136 -3.28 12.49 -2.64
N ARG A 137 -3.90 13.66 -2.39
CA ARG A 137 -3.65 14.46 -1.17
C ARG A 137 -3.95 13.68 0.10
N VAL A 138 -4.89 12.73 0.06
CA VAL A 138 -5.20 11.85 1.19
C VAL A 138 -4.00 11.02 1.67
N LEU A 139 -2.99 10.83 0.82
CA LEU A 139 -1.76 10.11 1.15
C LEU A 139 -0.70 11.00 1.82
N LEU A 140 -0.91 12.32 1.91
CA LEU A 140 0.00 13.22 2.61
C LEU A 140 -0.09 12.96 4.12
N PRO A 141 1.05 12.96 4.83
CA PRO A 141 1.02 12.85 6.28
C PRO A 141 0.26 14.03 6.90
N GLU A 142 -0.58 13.75 7.87
CA GLU A 142 -1.13 14.78 8.75
C GLU A 142 0.02 15.56 9.39
N ASN A 143 -0.08 16.83 9.59
CA ASN A 143 0.94 17.69 10.19
C ASN A 143 2.27 17.77 9.40
N LEU A 144 2.26 17.57 8.09
CA LEU A 144 3.42 17.84 7.26
C LEU A 144 3.66 19.37 7.21
N PRO A 145 4.86 19.88 7.62
CA PRO A 145 5.18 21.29 7.51
C PRO A 145 5.24 21.75 6.05
N ASN A 146 5.00 23.04 5.78
CA ASN A 146 5.15 23.60 4.42
C ASN A 146 6.56 23.44 3.86
N GLU A 147 7.59 23.56 4.71
CA GLU A 147 8.97 23.23 4.37
C GLU A 147 9.47 22.08 5.25
N PHE A 148 10.08 21.08 4.63
CA PHE A 148 10.58 19.90 5.35
C PHE A 148 11.76 19.23 4.63
N GLY A 149 12.57 18.52 5.38
CA GLY A 149 13.61 17.65 4.85
C GLY A 149 13.13 16.19 4.72
N SER A 150 13.91 15.36 4.05
CA SER A 150 13.61 13.93 3.94
C SER A 150 13.48 13.23 5.30
N LYS A 151 14.24 13.67 6.32
CA LYS A 151 14.16 13.13 7.68
C LYS A 151 12.84 13.47 8.38
N ASP A 152 12.27 14.65 8.11
CA ASP A 152 10.98 15.05 8.69
C ASP A 152 9.88 14.20 8.09
N PHE A 153 9.90 14.01 6.77
CA PHE A 153 8.96 13.14 6.07
C PHE A 153 9.09 11.67 6.51
N GLU A 154 10.32 11.17 6.69
CA GLU A 154 10.60 9.84 7.23
C GLU A 154 9.99 9.66 8.63
N LYS A 155 10.16 10.64 9.51
CA LYS A 155 9.63 10.62 10.88
C LYS A 155 8.10 10.54 10.91
N LEU A 156 7.42 11.27 10.01
CA LEU A 156 5.96 11.30 9.94
C LEU A 156 5.40 10.02 9.31
N THR A 157 6.01 9.55 8.22
CA THR A 157 5.52 8.38 7.46
C THR A 157 6.06 7.05 7.99
N LYS A 158 7.19 7.05 8.71
CA LYS A 158 7.95 5.85 9.07
C LYS A 158 8.37 5.00 7.85
N LEU A 159 8.40 5.62 6.68
CA LEU A 159 8.97 5.01 5.48
C LEU A 159 10.49 5.16 5.52
N HIS A 160 11.20 4.10 5.14
CA HIS A 160 12.67 4.08 5.16
C HIS A 160 13.24 3.73 3.79
N ASN A 161 14.48 4.12 3.57
CA ASN A 161 15.29 3.73 2.40
C ASN A 161 14.55 3.96 1.08
N ILE A 162 14.42 2.90 0.27
CA ILE A 162 13.85 2.98 -1.07
C ILE A 162 12.39 3.47 -1.09
N ASN A 163 11.59 3.10 -0.08
CA ASN A 163 10.19 3.51 0.01
C ASN A 163 10.07 5.00 0.33
N LEU A 164 10.93 5.53 1.19
CA LEU A 164 11.01 6.98 1.47
C LEU A 164 11.30 7.77 0.19
N HIS A 165 12.34 7.38 -0.53
CA HIS A 165 12.73 8.07 -1.77
C HIS A 165 11.67 7.92 -2.87
N ALA A 166 11.02 6.77 -2.96
CA ALA A 166 9.93 6.54 -3.91
C ALA A 166 8.73 7.44 -3.60
N ALA A 167 8.33 7.58 -2.33
CA ALA A 167 7.23 8.45 -1.92
C ALA A 167 7.53 9.93 -2.18
N LEU A 168 8.74 10.41 -1.85
CA LEU A 168 9.16 11.79 -2.16
C LEU A 168 9.17 12.05 -3.67
N ALA A 169 9.70 11.10 -4.46
CA ALA A 169 9.72 11.21 -5.92
C ALA A 169 8.31 11.16 -6.52
N PHE A 170 7.39 10.41 -5.91
CA PHE A 170 5.99 10.37 -6.30
C PHE A 170 5.34 11.76 -6.15
N PHE A 171 5.40 12.36 -4.97
CA PHE A 171 4.79 13.67 -4.72
C PHE A 171 5.44 14.80 -5.56
N LEU A 172 6.74 14.72 -5.84
CA LEU A 172 7.40 15.61 -6.80
C LEU A 172 6.84 15.44 -8.21
N LYS A 173 6.65 14.19 -8.67
CA LYS A 173 6.16 13.86 -10.00
C LYS A 173 4.73 14.35 -10.25
N ILE A 174 3.85 14.22 -9.25
CA ILE A 174 2.46 14.66 -9.34
C ILE A 174 2.26 16.15 -8.98
N GLY A 175 3.34 16.86 -8.65
CA GLY A 175 3.32 18.32 -8.45
C GLY A 175 2.93 18.78 -7.04
N PHE A 176 2.82 17.88 -6.06
CA PHE A 176 2.50 18.28 -4.68
C PHE A 176 3.70 18.84 -3.93
N PHE A 177 4.92 18.49 -4.34
CA PHE A 177 6.15 19.02 -3.76
C PHE A 177 6.99 19.73 -4.81
N ASN A 178 7.64 20.80 -4.39
CA ASN A 178 8.84 21.35 -5.03
C ASN A 178 10.07 20.90 -4.25
N ARG A 179 11.23 20.96 -4.87
CA ARG A 179 12.49 20.56 -4.25
C ARG A 179 13.62 21.49 -4.60
N ASP A 180 14.25 22.05 -3.58
CA ASP A 180 15.41 22.93 -3.70
C ASP A 180 16.65 22.34 -3.02
N LYS A 181 17.83 22.67 -3.54
CA LYS A 181 19.10 22.34 -2.91
C LYS A 181 19.36 23.29 -1.75
N ARG A 182 19.51 22.74 -0.55
CA ARG A 182 20.05 23.46 0.58
C ARG A 182 21.49 23.01 0.76
N GLY A 183 22.46 23.87 0.62
CA GLY A 183 23.91 23.60 0.72
C GLY A 183 24.34 22.18 1.05
N GLY A 184 25.29 21.63 0.32
CA GLY A 184 25.74 20.25 0.49
C GLY A 184 24.86 19.21 -0.24
N ARG A 185 24.62 18.05 0.41
CA ARG A 185 23.86 16.91 -0.14
C ARG A 185 22.38 16.87 0.27
N SER A 186 21.90 17.88 1.02
CA SER A 186 20.54 17.91 1.55
C SER A 186 19.59 18.66 0.62
N TYR A 187 18.37 18.15 0.53
CA TYR A 187 17.25 18.80 -0.16
C TYR A 187 16.22 19.30 0.86
N ILE A 188 15.59 20.42 0.54
CA ILE A 188 14.37 20.90 1.18
C ILE A 188 13.24 20.71 0.20
N TYR A 189 12.12 20.27 0.70
CA TYR A 189 10.87 20.11 -0.01
C TYR A 189 9.89 21.17 0.47
N THR A 190 9.12 21.71 -0.46
CA THR A 190 8.03 22.66 -0.17
C THR A 190 6.73 22.08 -0.67
N LEU A 191 5.69 22.12 0.18
CA LEU A 191 4.35 21.68 -0.18
C LEU A 191 3.73 22.72 -1.11
N ASN A 192 3.14 22.28 -2.22
CA ASN A 192 2.36 23.10 -3.11
C ASN A 192 0.89 23.12 -2.66
N GLU A 193 0.25 24.29 -2.72
CA GLU A 193 -1.18 24.47 -2.43
C GLU A 193 -2.09 23.80 -3.45
#